data_5c01a4b5d6ebc6563091139ccc37a9df
#
_entry.id   5c01a4b5d6ebc6563091139ccc37a9df
#
_cell.length_a   1.000
_cell.length_b   1.000
_cell.length_c   1.000
_cell.angle_alpha   90.00
_cell.angle_beta   90.00
_cell.angle_gamma   90.00
#
_symmetry.space_group_name_H-M   'P 1'
#
loop_
_entity.id
_entity.type
_entity.pdbx_description
1 polymer ?
#
loop_
_entity_poly.entity_id
_entity_poly.type
_entity_poly.pdbx_seq_one_letter_code
_entity_poly.pdbx_strand_id
1 'polypeptide(L)'
;WRGIASAATAIAAALLVTLGLQIYKPDALPNAIRPKPRIQTVEVKTPAPTLTPSAQYVALLQGQNGGPAFIMTIDGATKNFTVRKVGAPSEPGKSFELWLISDKLPQPRSLGVIGADDFTARPVLSGYDSDVINGATYAVTVEQAGGSPNGQPTSAPIFTGKLIETVPGASASPPR
;
A
#
# COMPACT_ATOMS: atom_id res chain seq x y z
N TRP A 1 -61.53 -22.31 45.63
CA TRP A 1 -60.54 -22.93 44.70
C TRP A 1 -60.70 -22.39 43.25
N ARG A 2 -61.93 -22.20 42.76
CA ARG A 2 -62.18 -21.75 41.37
C ARG A 2 -61.67 -20.31 41.13
N GLY A 3 -61.73 -19.43 42.13
CA GLY A 3 -61.21 -18.04 42.01
C GLY A 3 -59.69 -17.96 41.96
N ILE A 4 -58.99 -18.84 42.69
CA ILE A 4 -57.51 -18.87 42.68
C ILE A 4 -56.99 -19.43 41.35
N ALA A 5 -57.63 -20.43 40.79
CA ALA A 5 -57.27 -20.99 39.48
C ALA A 5 -57.46 -19.98 38.36
N SER A 6 -58.58 -19.20 38.39
CA SER A 6 -58.81 -18.13 37.40
C SER A 6 -57.80 -17.01 37.48
N ALA A 7 -57.38 -16.58 38.68
CA ALA A 7 -56.39 -15.56 38.88
C ALA A 7 -54.99 -16.01 38.39
N ALA A 8 -54.61 -17.28 38.69
CA ALA A 8 -53.34 -17.82 38.20
C ALA A 8 -53.28 -17.92 36.67
N THR A 9 -54.38 -18.31 36.03
CA THR A 9 -54.48 -18.41 34.57
C THR A 9 -54.36 -17.01 33.92
N ALA A 10 -55.02 -15.96 34.50
CA ALA A 10 -54.92 -14.63 34.01
C ALA A 10 -53.49 -14.03 34.11
N ILE A 11 -52.79 -14.30 35.22
CA ILE A 11 -51.40 -13.88 35.40
C ILE A 11 -50.47 -14.57 34.38
N ALA A 12 -50.65 -15.89 34.18
CA ALA A 12 -49.87 -16.63 33.22
C ALA A 12 -50.08 -16.13 31.78
N ALA A 13 -51.31 -15.82 31.39
CA ALA A 13 -51.64 -15.27 30.10
C ALA A 13 -50.99 -13.88 29.91
N ALA A 14 -51.06 -12.98 30.92
CA ALA A 14 -50.43 -11.68 30.89
C ALA A 14 -48.91 -11.77 30.74
N LEU A 15 -48.23 -12.72 31.42
CA LEU A 15 -46.80 -12.93 31.30
C LEU A 15 -46.41 -13.43 29.91
N LEU A 16 -47.18 -14.32 29.30
CA LEU A 16 -46.94 -14.83 27.95
C LEU A 16 -47.08 -13.74 26.90
N VAL A 17 -48.11 -12.85 27.04
CA VAL A 17 -48.32 -11.70 26.16
C VAL A 17 -47.14 -10.72 26.30
N THR A 18 -46.73 -10.44 27.54
CA THR A 18 -45.60 -9.53 27.79
C THR A 18 -44.29 -10.10 27.20
N LEU A 19 -44.04 -11.37 27.37
CA LEU A 19 -42.86 -12.05 26.79
C LEU A 19 -42.90 -12.03 25.26
N GLY A 20 -44.06 -12.27 24.66
CA GLY A 20 -44.24 -12.16 23.22
C GLY A 20 -43.99 -10.74 22.70
N LEU A 21 -44.47 -9.72 23.39
CA LEU A 21 -44.20 -8.33 23.05
C LEU A 21 -42.71 -7.96 23.18
N GLN A 22 -41.99 -8.50 24.17
CA GLN A 22 -40.56 -8.28 24.32
C GLN A 22 -39.75 -8.82 23.15
N ILE A 23 -40.20 -9.90 22.54
CA ILE A 23 -39.48 -10.55 21.40
C ILE A 23 -39.88 -9.91 20.08
N TYR A 24 -41.18 -9.71 19.84
CA TYR A 24 -41.67 -9.32 18.50
C TYR A 24 -41.90 -7.81 18.31
N LYS A 25 -42.25 -7.08 19.38
CA LYS A 25 -42.53 -5.64 19.33
C LYS A 25 -42.07 -4.93 20.63
N PRO A 26 -40.74 -4.88 20.87
CA PRO A 26 -40.21 -4.30 22.12
C PRO A 26 -40.58 -2.82 22.29
N ASP A 27 -40.83 -2.12 21.18
CA ASP A 27 -41.20 -0.68 21.22
C ASP A 27 -42.62 -0.43 21.71
N ALA A 28 -43.46 -1.45 21.74
CA ALA A 28 -44.83 -1.34 22.29
C ALA A 28 -44.86 -1.42 23.82
N LEU A 29 -43.76 -1.74 24.48
CA LEU A 29 -43.67 -1.89 25.94
C LEU A 29 -43.24 -0.59 26.61
N PRO A 30 -43.77 -0.30 27.84
CA PRO A 30 -43.23 0.78 28.66
C PRO A 30 -41.76 0.61 28.95
N ASN A 31 -41.02 1.72 29.07
CA ASN A 31 -39.56 1.73 29.25
C ASN A 31 -39.06 0.90 30.44
N ALA A 32 -39.89 0.70 31.46
CA ALA A 32 -39.56 -0.05 32.67
C ALA A 32 -39.37 -1.56 32.42
N ILE A 33 -40.09 -2.12 31.43
CA ILE A 33 -40.09 -3.55 31.10
C ILE A 33 -39.58 -3.86 29.69
N ARG A 34 -39.08 -2.84 28.98
CA ARG A 34 -38.45 -2.97 27.68
C ARG A 34 -37.06 -3.60 27.84
N PRO A 35 -36.72 -4.64 27.05
CA PRO A 35 -35.38 -5.22 27.07
C PRO A 35 -34.36 -4.14 26.66
N LYS A 36 -33.32 -3.94 27.47
CA LYS A 36 -32.23 -3.06 27.12
C LYS A 36 -31.33 -3.76 26.11
N PRO A 37 -30.95 -3.12 24.99
CA PRO A 37 -29.99 -3.72 24.06
C PRO A 37 -28.69 -4.02 24.81
N ARG A 38 -28.31 -5.27 24.85
CA ARG A 38 -27.04 -5.68 25.41
C ARG A 38 -25.99 -5.47 24.30
N ILE A 39 -25.35 -4.30 24.31
CA ILE A 39 -24.23 -4.04 23.44
C ILE A 39 -23.08 -4.94 23.94
N GLN A 40 -22.86 -6.07 23.26
CA GLN A 40 -21.61 -6.77 23.40
C GLN A 40 -20.58 -6.00 22.59
N THR A 41 -19.79 -5.19 23.26
CA THR A 41 -18.56 -4.66 22.66
C THR A 41 -17.63 -5.86 22.49
N VAL A 42 -17.65 -6.46 21.30
CA VAL A 42 -16.62 -7.41 20.90
C VAL A 42 -15.38 -6.56 20.68
N GLU A 43 -14.51 -6.52 21.66
CA GLU A 43 -13.17 -5.97 21.49
C GLU A 43 -12.43 -6.88 20.52
N VAL A 44 -12.57 -6.62 19.22
CA VAL A 44 -11.74 -7.24 18.20
C VAL A 44 -10.34 -6.65 18.42
N LYS A 45 -9.54 -7.35 19.23
CA LYS A 45 -8.09 -7.13 19.22
C LYS A 45 -7.60 -7.54 17.84
N THR A 46 -7.74 -6.64 16.86
CA THR A 46 -6.94 -6.71 15.65
C THR A 46 -5.50 -6.56 16.12
N PRO A 47 -4.65 -7.59 16.02
CA PRO A 47 -3.23 -7.40 16.29
C PRO A 47 -2.82 -6.24 15.40
N ALA A 48 -2.26 -5.18 16.00
CA ALA A 48 -1.64 -4.13 15.23
C ALA A 48 -0.69 -4.83 14.26
N PRO A 49 -0.75 -4.55 12.94
CA PRO A 49 0.22 -5.11 12.03
C PRO A 49 1.58 -4.76 12.60
N THR A 50 2.33 -5.76 13.02
CA THR A 50 3.74 -5.60 13.32
C THR A 50 4.35 -5.18 11.99
N LEU A 51 4.52 -3.87 11.81
CA LEU A 51 5.28 -3.31 10.71
C LEU A 51 6.71 -3.80 10.93
N THR A 52 7.02 -4.96 10.37
CA THR A 52 8.40 -5.38 10.24
C THR A 52 9.03 -4.34 9.33
N PRO A 53 10.03 -3.57 9.78
CA PRO A 53 10.65 -2.57 8.93
C PRO A 53 11.16 -3.28 7.67
N SER A 54 10.60 -2.96 6.51
CA SER A 54 11.15 -3.38 5.23
C SER A 54 12.33 -2.50 4.90
N ALA A 55 13.37 -3.09 4.31
CA ALA A 55 14.47 -2.30 3.79
C ALA A 55 13.94 -1.26 2.80
N GLN A 56 14.36 -0.02 2.96
CA GLN A 56 14.01 1.06 2.04
C GLN A 56 15.27 1.57 1.35
N TYR A 57 15.15 1.79 0.08
CA TYR A 57 16.24 2.26 -0.76
C TYR A 57 15.84 3.54 -1.46
N VAL A 58 16.81 4.43 -1.64
CA VAL A 58 16.65 5.69 -2.38
C VAL A 58 17.75 5.83 -3.40
N ALA A 59 17.43 6.29 -4.59
CA ALA A 59 18.38 6.74 -5.59
C ALA A 59 18.10 8.19 -5.98
N LEU A 60 19.14 9.01 -5.99
CA LEU A 60 19.12 10.35 -6.56
C LEU A 60 19.62 10.24 -8.00
N LEU A 61 18.75 10.46 -8.99
CA LEU A 61 19.13 10.44 -10.39
C LEU A 61 19.57 11.83 -10.79
N GLN A 62 20.87 11.98 -11.04
CA GLN A 62 21.54 13.25 -11.26
C GLN A 62 22.14 13.33 -12.65
N GLY A 63 22.12 14.52 -13.25
CA GLY A 63 22.82 14.82 -14.48
C GLY A 63 24.25 15.33 -14.23
N GLN A 64 25.00 15.52 -15.31
CA GLN A 64 26.39 15.97 -15.26
C GLN A 64 26.56 17.39 -14.64
N ASN A 65 25.52 18.21 -14.70
CA ASN A 65 25.56 19.61 -14.21
C ASN A 65 25.16 19.75 -12.73
N GLY A 66 25.00 18.64 -12.01
CA GLY A 66 24.64 18.64 -10.59
C GLY A 66 23.15 18.85 -10.33
N GLY A 67 22.74 18.48 -9.14
CA GLY A 67 21.34 18.54 -8.71
C GLY A 67 20.51 17.31 -9.12
N PRO A 68 19.65 16.82 -8.23
CA PRO A 68 18.77 15.70 -8.52
C PRO A 68 17.65 16.16 -9.46
N ALA A 69 17.47 15.43 -10.57
CA ALA A 69 16.35 15.62 -11.48
C ALA A 69 15.17 14.70 -11.12
N PHE A 70 15.50 13.50 -10.61
CA PHE A 70 14.53 12.55 -10.12
C PHE A 70 15.00 11.95 -8.80
N ILE A 71 14.04 11.64 -7.93
CA ILE A 71 14.23 10.84 -6.72
C ILE A 71 13.46 9.55 -6.89
N MET A 72 14.16 8.42 -6.82
CA MET A 72 13.54 7.10 -6.86
C MET A 72 13.59 6.48 -5.47
N THR A 73 12.48 5.89 -5.02
CA THR A 73 12.38 5.13 -3.77
C THR A 73 11.94 3.71 -4.09
N ILE A 74 12.50 2.73 -3.40
CA ILE A 74 12.12 1.31 -3.53
C ILE A 74 11.82 0.77 -2.14
N ASP A 75 10.68 0.09 -2.02
CA ASP A 75 10.35 -0.75 -0.87
C ASP A 75 10.93 -2.15 -1.09
N GLY A 76 11.84 -2.57 -0.22
CA GLY A 76 12.56 -3.84 -0.37
C GLY A 76 11.68 -5.08 -0.22
N ALA A 77 10.58 -5.00 0.54
CA ALA A 77 9.68 -6.14 0.73
C ALA A 77 8.75 -6.35 -0.48
N THR A 78 8.17 -5.26 -0.98
CA THR A 78 7.20 -5.30 -2.07
C THR A 78 7.85 -5.19 -3.44
N LYS A 79 9.10 -4.72 -3.49
CA LYS A 79 9.83 -4.37 -4.73
C LYS A 79 9.09 -3.35 -5.60
N ASN A 80 8.20 -2.58 -4.99
CA ASN A 80 7.57 -1.45 -5.64
C ASN A 80 8.53 -0.27 -5.64
N PHE A 81 8.57 0.45 -6.75
CA PHE A 81 9.30 1.71 -6.79
C PHE A 81 8.37 2.88 -7.05
N THR A 82 8.79 4.04 -6.58
CA THR A 82 8.18 5.34 -6.89
C THR A 82 9.25 6.27 -7.37
N VAL A 83 9.00 6.95 -8.49
CA VAL A 83 9.87 8.01 -9.03
C VAL A 83 9.17 9.35 -8.88
N ARG A 84 9.85 10.29 -8.25
CA ARG A 84 9.42 11.68 -8.16
C ARG A 84 10.28 12.56 -9.07
N LYS A 85 9.65 13.33 -9.94
CA LYS A 85 10.31 14.37 -10.73
C LYS A 85 10.55 15.60 -9.85
N VAL A 86 11.78 16.07 -9.77
CA VAL A 86 12.18 17.22 -8.92
C VAL A 86 12.64 18.40 -9.74
N GLY A 87 13.47 18.20 -10.74
CA GLY A 87 14.09 19.28 -11.52
C GLY A 87 14.31 18.97 -13.00
N ALA A 88 13.74 17.84 -13.50
CA ALA A 88 13.88 17.52 -14.93
C ALA A 88 13.00 18.43 -15.80
N PRO A 89 13.55 19.14 -16.78
CA PRO A 89 12.75 19.95 -17.70
C PRO A 89 11.92 19.02 -18.60
N SER A 90 10.65 19.37 -18.83
CA SER A 90 9.82 18.63 -19.79
C SER A 90 10.18 19.03 -21.21
N GLU A 91 10.37 18.04 -22.08
CA GLU A 91 10.57 18.26 -23.53
C GLU A 91 9.27 17.92 -24.26
N PRO A 92 8.68 18.87 -25.01
CA PRO A 92 7.48 18.60 -25.79
C PRO A 92 7.70 17.48 -26.81
N GLY A 93 6.75 16.52 -26.89
CA GLY A 93 6.85 15.40 -27.83
C GLY A 93 7.87 14.32 -27.45
N LYS A 94 8.44 14.39 -26.23
CA LYS A 94 9.37 13.41 -25.69
C LYS A 94 8.85 12.83 -24.39
N SER A 95 9.42 11.69 -24.01
CA SER A 95 9.15 11.01 -22.76
C SER A 95 10.46 10.69 -22.04
N PHE A 96 10.47 10.80 -20.73
CA PHE A 96 11.54 10.22 -19.92
C PHE A 96 11.26 8.74 -19.70
N GLU A 97 12.24 7.88 -19.92
CA GLU A 97 12.12 6.45 -19.64
C GLU A 97 13.19 6.03 -18.64
N LEU A 98 12.77 5.24 -17.65
CA LEU A 98 13.62 4.72 -16.60
C LEU A 98 14.15 3.34 -16.97
N TRP A 99 15.44 3.13 -16.74
CA TRP A 99 16.16 1.91 -17.05
C TRP A 99 16.86 1.36 -15.84
N LEU A 100 16.90 0.03 -15.75
CA LEU A 100 17.73 -0.73 -14.84
C LEU A 100 18.92 -1.30 -15.62
N ILE A 101 20.13 -0.94 -15.20
CA ILE A 101 21.39 -1.36 -15.80
C ILE A 101 22.18 -2.14 -14.76
N SER A 102 22.52 -3.40 -15.05
CA SER A 102 23.25 -4.28 -14.15
C SER A 102 24.18 -5.19 -14.93
N ASP A 103 25.37 -5.46 -14.39
CA ASP A 103 26.33 -6.41 -14.96
C ASP A 103 25.78 -7.85 -14.99
N LYS A 104 24.72 -8.11 -14.19
CA LYS A 104 24.03 -9.41 -14.14
C LYS A 104 22.99 -9.56 -15.25
N LEU A 105 22.76 -8.53 -16.05
CA LEU A 105 21.80 -8.52 -17.15
C LEU A 105 22.52 -8.30 -18.48
N PRO A 106 22.12 -8.97 -19.56
CA PRO A 106 22.78 -8.85 -20.87
C PRO A 106 22.62 -7.47 -21.50
N GLN A 107 21.61 -6.71 -21.07
CA GLN A 107 21.29 -5.39 -21.62
C GLN A 107 20.42 -4.60 -20.64
N PRO A 108 20.34 -3.26 -20.79
CA PRO A 108 19.43 -2.42 -19.99
C PRO A 108 17.98 -2.91 -20.06
N ARG A 109 17.26 -2.81 -18.95
CA ARG A 109 15.85 -3.19 -18.87
C ARG A 109 14.99 -1.97 -18.60
N SER A 110 13.99 -1.75 -19.44
CA SER A 110 13.03 -0.69 -19.22
C SER A 110 12.20 -0.97 -17.97
N LEU A 111 12.12 0.02 -17.10
CA LEU A 111 11.19 0.08 -15.98
C LEU A 111 9.95 0.91 -16.32
N GLY A 112 9.91 1.46 -17.53
CA GLY A 112 8.81 2.18 -18.12
C GLY A 112 9.00 3.69 -18.17
N VAL A 113 8.05 4.32 -18.85
CA VAL A 113 8.00 5.77 -19.03
C VAL A 113 7.64 6.44 -17.70
N ILE A 114 8.38 7.49 -17.34
CA ILE A 114 8.06 8.36 -16.21
C ILE A 114 6.92 9.28 -16.68
N GLY A 115 5.80 9.26 -15.93
CA GLY A 115 4.62 10.04 -16.26
C GLY A 115 4.85 11.55 -16.23
N ALA A 116 3.87 12.28 -16.73
CA ALA A 116 3.87 13.74 -16.67
C ALA A 116 3.68 14.27 -15.24
N ASP A 117 3.00 13.48 -14.41
CA ASP A 117 2.76 13.81 -12.99
C ASP A 117 4.06 13.76 -12.18
N ASP A 118 4.03 14.42 -11.01
CA ASP A 118 5.19 14.48 -10.11
C ASP A 118 5.63 13.10 -9.60
N PHE A 119 4.71 12.13 -9.60
CA PHE A 119 4.98 10.77 -9.11
C PHE A 119 4.60 9.71 -10.14
N THR A 120 5.47 8.73 -10.29
CA THR A 120 5.22 7.50 -11.06
C THR A 120 5.54 6.31 -10.18
N ALA A 121 4.57 5.41 -9.92
CA ALA A 121 4.76 4.20 -9.11
C ALA A 121 4.47 2.95 -9.94
N ARG A 122 5.30 1.91 -9.81
CA ARG A 122 5.14 0.65 -10.56
C ARG A 122 5.73 -0.56 -9.81
N PRO A 123 5.11 -1.75 -9.91
CA PRO A 123 5.58 -2.98 -9.28
C PRO A 123 6.49 -3.81 -10.21
N VAL A 124 7.26 -3.19 -11.09
CA VAL A 124 8.01 -3.90 -12.15
C VAL A 124 9.24 -4.63 -11.64
N LEU A 125 9.75 -4.25 -10.47
CA LEU A 125 10.98 -4.86 -9.91
C LEU A 125 10.75 -6.24 -9.29
N SER A 126 9.52 -6.70 -9.15
CA SER A 126 9.20 -8.02 -8.57
C SER A 126 9.78 -9.20 -9.34
N GLY A 127 10.06 -9.02 -10.64
CA GLY A 127 10.69 -10.03 -11.50
C GLY A 127 12.22 -10.14 -11.37
N TYR A 128 12.86 -9.33 -10.52
CA TYR A 128 14.31 -9.30 -10.37
C TYR A 128 14.74 -9.71 -8.96
N ASP A 129 15.92 -10.33 -8.88
CA ASP A 129 16.56 -10.65 -7.61
C ASP A 129 17.03 -9.37 -6.90
N SER A 130 17.05 -9.41 -5.57
CA SER A 130 17.48 -8.28 -4.75
C SER A 130 18.90 -7.80 -5.07
N ASP A 131 19.79 -8.73 -5.38
CA ASP A 131 21.16 -8.39 -5.77
C ASP A 131 21.25 -7.64 -7.10
N VAL A 132 20.36 -7.95 -8.06
CA VAL A 132 20.25 -7.22 -9.32
C VAL A 132 19.73 -5.81 -9.04
N ILE A 133 18.67 -5.70 -8.22
CA ILE A 133 18.03 -4.43 -7.88
C ILE A 133 19.02 -3.52 -7.14
N ASN A 134 19.67 -4.03 -6.10
CA ASN A 134 20.52 -3.23 -5.21
C ASN A 134 21.86 -2.86 -5.85
N GLY A 135 22.39 -3.72 -6.73
CA GLY A 135 23.65 -3.47 -7.45
C GLY A 135 23.50 -2.66 -8.74
N ALA A 136 22.26 -2.41 -9.19
CA ALA A 136 22.01 -1.74 -10.46
C ALA A 136 22.38 -0.25 -10.44
N THR A 137 22.67 0.26 -11.63
CA THR A 137 22.60 1.68 -11.93
C THR A 137 21.24 1.97 -12.55
N TYR A 138 20.52 2.93 -11.98
CA TYR A 138 19.28 3.44 -12.54
C TYR A 138 19.58 4.62 -13.43
N ALA A 139 19.02 4.63 -14.63
CA ALA A 139 19.29 5.65 -15.63
C ALA A 139 17.99 6.16 -16.25
N VAL A 140 17.99 7.43 -16.64
CA VAL A 140 16.88 8.06 -17.37
C VAL A 140 17.40 8.56 -18.71
N THR A 141 16.67 8.20 -19.77
CA THR A 141 16.89 8.68 -21.15
C THR A 141 15.72 9.54 -21.61
N VAL A 142 15.94 10.32 -22.65
CA VAL A 142 14.89 11.03 -23.40
C VAL A 142 14.55 10.19 -24.62
N GLU A 143 13.32 9.69 -24.66
CA GLU A 143 12.81 8.84 -25.72
C GLU A 143 11.70 9.54 -26.52
N GLN A 144 11.21 8.91 -27.55
CA GLN A 144 10.03 9.40 -28.26
C GLN A 144 8.81 9.43 -27.34
N ALA A 145 7.76 10.15 -27.74
CA ALA A 145 6.50 10.14 -27.00
C ALA A 145 5.99 8.70 -26.83
N GLY A 146 5.79 8.29 -25.57
CA GLY A 146 5.40 6.93 -25.22
C GLY A 146 6.54 5.97 -24.89
N GLY A 147 7.80 6.40 -25.01
CA GLY A 147 8.99 5.63 -24.65
C GLY A 147 9.73 5.00 -25.85
N SER A 148 10.68 4.13 -25.54
CA SER A 148 11.48 3.45 -26.55
C SER A 148 10.64 2.45 -27.36
N PRO A 149 10.70 2.49 -28.70
CA PRO A 149 9.88 1.63 -29.57
C PRO A 149 10.36 0.17 -29.59
N ASN A 150 11.61 -0.09 -29.22
CA ASN A 150 12.24 -1.41 -29.34
C ASN A 150 12.69 -1.99 -27.97
N GLY A 151 12.35 -1.33 -26.85
CA GLY A 151 12.74 -1.78 -25.51
C GLY A 151 14.22 -1.63 -25.20
N GLN A 152 14.94 -0.81 -25.99
CA GLN A 152 16.34 -0.43 -25.78
C GLN A 152 16.44 1.09 -25.69
N PRO A 153 17.37 1.66 -24.90
CA PRO A 153 17.60 3.10 -24.91
C PRO A 153 17.95 3.60 -26.31
N THR A 154 17.24 4.60 -26.82
CA THR A 154 17.54 5.22 -28.11
C THR A 154 18.42 6.46 -27.98
N SER A 155 18.63 6.94 -26.75
CA SER A 155 19.55 8.04 -26.43
C SER A 155 20.47 7.67 -25.27
N ALA A 156 21.55 8.45 -25.12
CA ALA A 156 22.42 8.30 -23.97
C ALA A 156 21.67 8.69 -22.66
N PRO A 157 21.98 8.02 -21.54
CA PRO A 157 21.45 8.39 -20.24
C PRO A 157 21.84 9.85 -19.87
N ILE A 158 20.84 10.64 -19.52
CA ILE A 158 21.03 12.02 -19.09
C ILE A 158 21.06 12.18 -17.58
N PHE A 159 20.42 11.25 -16.86
CA PHE A 159 20.43 11.20 -15.40
C PHE A 159 20.72 9.75 -14.95
N THR A 160 21.58 9.62 -13.96
CA THR A 160 21.94 8.30 -13.40
C THR A 160 22.05 8.34 -11.89
N GLY A 161 21.86 7.20 -11.25
CA GLY A 161 22.01 7.06 -9.80
C GLY A 161 22.08 5.60 -9.38
N LYS A 162 22.58 5.35 -8.17
CA LYS A 162 22.60 4.05 -7.53
C LYS A 162 21.73 4.08 -6.27
N LEU A 163 21.22 2.92 -5.86
CA LEU A 163 20.46 2.79 -4.62
C LEU A 163 21.36 2.95 -3.41
N ILE A 164 20.83 3.62 -2.41
CA ILE A 164 21.37 3.75 -1.06
C ILE A 164 20.30 3.19 -0.13
N GLU A 165 20.66 2.26 0.71
CA GLU A 165 19.77 1.74 1.76
C GLU A 165 19.60 2.82 2.83
N THR A 166 18.36 3.24 3.07
CA THR A 166 18.04 4.29 4.04
C THR A 166 17.43 3.73 5.32
N VAL A 167 16.74 2.59 5.21
CA VAL A 167 16.19 1.84 6.35
C VAL A 167 16.61 0.38 6.19
N PRO A 168 17.41 -0.18 7.13
CA PRO A 168 17.77 -1.59 7.08
C PRO A 168 16.55 -2.48 7.27
N GLY A 169 16.52 -3.61 6.54
CA GLY A 169 15.50 -4.63 6.74
C GLY A 169 15.65 -5.31 8.12
N ALA A 170 14.56 -5.86 8.65
CA ALA A 170 14.51 -6.50 9.98
C ALA A 170 15.44 -7.71 10.17
N SER A 171 16.08 -8.20 9.10
CA SER A 171 17.04 -9.33 9.14
C SER A 171 18.48 -8.93 9.48
N ALA A 172 18.78 -7.64 9.60
CA ALA A 172 20.09 -7.17 10.09
C ALA A 172 20.10 -7.18 11.63
N SER A 173 20.11 -8.36 12.25
CA SER A 173 20.49 -8.47 13.67
C SER A 173 21.93 -7.96 13.83
N PRO A 174 22.22 -7.06 14.76
CA PRO A 174 23.61 -6.63 15.01
C PRO A 174 24.43 -7.84 15.42
N PRO A 175 25.70 -7.94 15.00
CA PRO A 175 26.60 -8.96 15.48
C PRO A 175 26.71 -8.85 17.01
N ARG A 176 26.53 -9.97 17.71
CA ARG A 176 26.76 -10.07 19.16
C ARG A 176 28.25 -9.98 19.46
#